data_7a31ad224d9c75613ff96f38312bac02
#
_entry.id   7a31ad224d9c75613ff96f38312bac02
#
_cell.length_a   1.000
_cell.length_b   1.000
_cell.length_c   1.000
_cell.angle_alpha   90.00
_cell.angle_beta   90.00
_cell.angle_gamma   90.00
#
_symmetry.space_group_name_H-M   'P 1'
#
loop_
_entity.id
_entity.type
_entity.pdbx_description
1 polymer ?
#
loop_
_entity_poly.entity_id
_entity_poly.type
_entity_poly.pdbx_seq_one_letter_code
_entity_poly.pdbx_strand_id
1 'polypeptide(L)'
;MSAYGKYQNAYKRASVNTMDQNKLIVMLYDGAIKNITFGVEQMRLGNVEKTHTHLVKSKNIVAELMASLNMDKGGEVAKNLRSLYSYMFGQLIESNMSKNPEPALLVRKLLMELREAWVAIGKKSAGVQPAAATPQPSMGTQPRAQRAAAALGGSPRPQPTN
;
A
#
# COMPACT_ATOMS: atom_id res chain seq x y z
N MET A 1 17.67 1.90 14.39
CA MET A 1 17.04 0.64 14.35
C MET A 1 15.67 0.58 14.95
N SER A 2 15.49 1.24 16.06
CA SER A 2 14.29 1.12 16.84
C SER A 2 13.00 1.51 16.11
N ALA A 3 13.00 2.54 15.27
CA ALA A 3 11.78 2.97 14.62
C ALA A 3 11.25 1.91 13.63
N TYR A 4 12.14 1.36 12.82
CA TYR A 4 11.75 0.33 11.86
C TYR A 4 11.30 -0.95 12.57
N GLY A 5 12.05 -1.36 13.59
CA GLY A 5 11.67 -2.53 14.38
C GLY A 5 10.35 -2.35 15.10
N LYS A 6 10.06 -1.13 15.54
CA LYS A 6 8.79 -0.81 16.17
C LYS A 6 7.62 -0.99 15.19
N TYR A 7 7.78 -0.53 13.96
CA TYR A 7 6.76 -0.73 12.93
C TYR A 7 6.56 -2.21 12.61
N GLN A 8 7.63 -2.98 12.49
CA GLN A 8 7.52 -4.41 12.24
C GLN A 8 6.79 -5.14 13.35
N ASN A 9 7.10 -4.83 14.61
CA ASN A 9 6.45 -5.47 15.74
C ASN A 9 4.98 -5.12 15.81
N ALA A 10 4.63 -3.86 15.55
CA ALA A 10 3.24 -3.43 15.50
C ALA A 10 2.49 -4.16 14.38
N TYR A 11 3.12 -4.30 13.22
CA TYR A 11 2.51 -5.02 12.09
C TYR A 11 2.20 -6.47 12.47
N LYS A 12 3.15 -7.17 13.09
CA LYS A 12 2.95 -8.56 13.49
C LYS A 12 1.79 -8.71 14.47
N ARG A 13 1.66 -7.77 15.41
CA ARG A 13 0.58 -7.82 16.39
C ARG A 13 -0.77 -7.49 15.79
N ALA A 14 -0.81 -6.61 14.81
CA ALA A 14 -2.04 -6.15 14.20
C ALA A 14 -2.56 -7.08 13.10
N SER A 15 -1.83 -8.12 12.77
CA SER A 15 -2.18 -8.99 11.64
C SER A 15 -3.51 -9.71 11.78
N VAL A 16 -4.07 -9.79 12.97
CA VAL A 16 -5.36 -10.46 13.22
C VAL A 16 -6.56 -9.54 13.06
N ASN A 17 -6.35 -8.24 13.02
CA ASN A 17 -7.45 -7.28 12.98
C ASN A 17 -7.29 -6.37 11.76
N THR A 18 -8.25 -6.42 10.84
CA THR A 18 -8.20 -5.66 9.59
C THR A 18 -8.12 -4.16 9.81
N MET A 19 -8.84 -3.64 10.81
CA MET A 19 -8.79 -2.21 11.13
C MET A 19 -7.42 -1.80 11.65
N ASP A 20 -6.85 -2.62 12.53
CA ASP A 20 -5.52 -2.36 13.06
C ASP A 20 -4.47 -2.47 11.96
N GLN A 21 -4.67 -3.40 11.02
CA GLN A 21 -3.80 -3.54 9.88
C GLN A 21 -3.83 -2.30 8.99
N ASN A 22 -5.02 -1.75 8.74
CA ASN A 22 -5.14 -0.52 7.95
C ASN A 22 -4.43 0.64 8.63
N LYS A 23 -4.63 0.81 9.93
CA LYS A 23 -3.92 1.84 10.71
C LYS A 23 -2.42 1.66 10.64
N LEU A 24 -1.98 0.42 10.70
CA LEU A 24 -0.57 0.11 10.64
C LEU A 24 0.03 0.47 9.28
N ILE A 25 -0.68 0.18 8.21
CA ILE A 25 -0.26 0.58 6.86
C ILE A 25 -0.13 2.10 6.78
N VAL A 26 -1.10 2.85 7.31
CA VAL A 26 -1.03 4.31 7.34
C VAL A 26 0.18 4.78 8.15
N MET A 27 0.49 4.12 9.27
CA MET A 27 1.68 4.44 10.07
C MET A 27 2.97 4.21 9.27
N LEU A 28 3.02 3.18 8.45
CA LEU A 28 4.18 2.94 7.59
C LEU A 28 4.32 4.07 6.56
N TYR A 29 3.24 4.49 5.94
CA TYR A 29 3.28 5.64 5.04
C TYR A 29 3.79 6.89 5.76
N ASP A 30 3.26 7.17 6.95
CA ASP A 30 3.68 8.34 7.73
C ASP A 30 5.17 8.27 8.04
N GLY A 31 5.66 7.10 8.42
CA GLY A 31 7.07 6.90 8.73
C GLY A 31 7.96 7.13 7.52
N ALA A 32 7.57 6.62 6.36
CA ALA A 32 8.33 6.81 5.13
C ALA A 32 8.36 8.28 4.71
N ILE A 33 7.20 8.94 4.73
CA ILE A 33 7.07 10.36 4.37
C ILE A 33 7.94 11.21 5.29
N LYS A 34 7.88 10.95 6.60
CA LYS A 34 8.66 11.69 7.59
C LYS A 34 10.16 11.53 7.34
N ASN A 35 10.61 10.32 7.09
CA ASN A 35 12.03 10.07 6.86
C ASN A 35 12.51 10.67 5.54
N ILE A 36 11.69 10.67 4.49
CA ILE A 36 12.06 11.37 3.26
C ILE A 36 12.21 12.86 3.52
N THR A 37 11.26 13.45 4.24
CA THR A 37 11.28 14.87 4.55
C THR A 37 12.57 15.26 5.28
N PHE A 38 12.91 14.50 6.33
CA PHE A 38 14.14 14.75 7.07
C PHE A 38 15.37 14.49 6.22
N GLY A 39 15.38 13.41 5.43
CA GLY A 39 16.51 13.10 4.57
C GLY A 39 16.80 14.19 3.55
N VAL A 40 15.75 14.73 2.91
CA VAL A 40 15.88 15.80 1.96
C VAL A 40 16.40 17.09 2.63
N GLU A 41 15.89 17.37 3.82
CA GLU A 41 16.38 18.52 4.58
C GLU A 41 17.86 18.39 4.92
N GLN A 42 18.28 17.23 5.41
CA GLN A 42 19.68 16.98 5.71
C GLN A 42 20.56 17.04 4.45
N MET A 43 19.99 16.62 3.32
CA MET A 43 20.68 16.71 2.04
C MET A 43 20.95 18.17 1.66
N ARG A 44 19.96 19.04 1.85
CA ARG A 44 20.11 20.46 1.59
C ARG A 44 21.15 21.12 2.49
N LEU A 45 21.26 20.60 3.72
CA LEU A 45 22.26 21.09 4.68
C LEU A 45 23.65 20.48 4.44
N GLY A 46 23.82 19.62 3.44
CA GLY A 46 25.08 18.97 3.15
C GLY A 46 25.46 17.86 4.13
N ASN A 47 24.52 17.40 4.92
CA ASN A 47 24.78 16.39 5.94
C ASN A 47 24.60 15.00 5.37
N VAL A 48 25.65 14.48 4.75
CA VAL A 48 25.61 13.22 3.98
C VAL A 48 25.21 12.05 4.83
N GLU A 49 25.73 11.95 6.05
CA GLU A 49 25.46 10.82 6.93
C GLU A 49 24.00 10.76 7.34
N LYS A 50 23.45 11.89 7.80
CA LYS A 50 22.03 11.93 8.20
C LYS A 50 21.10 11.74 7.02
N THR A 51 21.47 12.27 5.85
CA THR A 51 20.73 12.03 4.61
C THR A 51 20.64 10.53 4.35
N HIS A 52 21.77 9.85 4.38
CA HIS A 52 21.82 8.40 4.17
C HIS A 52 20.94 7.66 5.18
N THR A 53 21.08 7.99 6.46
CA THR A 53 20.32 7.34 7.52
C THR A 53 18.82 7.44 7.29
N HIS A 54 18.32 8.63 6.99
CA HIS A 54 16.89 8.83 6.80
C HIS A 54 16.37 8.21 5.50
N LEU A 55 17.10 8.33 4.40
CA LEU A 55 16.66 7.73 3.15
C LEU A 55 16.68 6.21 3.20
N VAL A 56 17.65 5.61 3.89
CA VAL A 56 17.67 4.16 4.12
C VAL A 56 16.48 3.71 4.94
N LYS A 57 16.14 4.45 6.01
CA LYS A 57 14.94 4.13 6.79
C LYS A 57 13.69 4.17 5.94
N SER A 58 13.55 5.19 5.12
CA SER A 58 12.40 5.30 4.24
C SER A 58 12.34 4.16 3.23
N LYS A 59 13.46 3.84 2.62
CA LYS A 59 13.57 2.71 1.69
C LYS A 59 13.14 1.40 2.35
N ASN A 60 13.58 1.17 3.57
CA ASN A 60 13.24 -0.05 4.31
C ASN A 60 11.74 -0.11 4.64
N ILE A 61 11.13 1.04 4.92
CA ILE A 61 9.68 1.09 5.15
C ILE A 61 8.93 0.76 3.85
N VAL A 62 9.39 1.27 2.71
CA VAL A 62 8.79 0.92 1.41
C VAL A 62 8.91 -0.59 1.15
N ALA A 63 10.04 -1.18 1.50
CA ALA A 63 10.20 -2.64 1.40
C ALA A 63 9.20 -3.38 2.29
N GLU A 64 8.93 -2.86 3.48
CA GLU A 64 7.93 -3.44 4.38
C GLU A 64 6.52 -3.32 3.81
N LEU A 65 6.19 -2.18 3.21
CA LEU A 65 4.92 -2.01 2.51
C LEU A 65 4.78 -3.04 1.38
N MET A 66 5.84 -3.26 0.64
CA MET A 66 5.83 -4.25 -0.44
C MET A 66 5.61 -5.67 0.11
N ALA A 67 6.29 -6.00 1.20
CA ALA A 67 6.16 -7.31 1.84
C ALA A 67 4.78 -7.53 2.44
N SER A 68 4.06 -6.46 2.78
CA SER A 68 2.73 -6.57 3.37
C SER A 68 1.63 -6.87 2.36
N LEU A 69 1.92 -6.79 1.07
CA LEU A 69 0.92 -7.03 0.03
C LEU A 69 0.50 -8.49 0.00
N ASN A 70 -0.82 -8.71 -0.04
CA ASN A 70 -1.35 -10.04 -0.24
C ASN A 70 -1.53 -10.29 -1.73
N MET A 71 -0.55 -10.96 -2.32
CA MET A 71 -0.54 -11.18 -3.76
C MET A 71 -1.63 -12.15 -4.21
N ASP A 72 -2.04 -13.04 -3.33
CA ASP A 72 -3.07 -14.04 -3.67
C ASP A 72 -4.46 -13.43 -3.71
N LYS A 73 -4.77 -12.57 -2.74
CA LYS A 73 -6.10 -11.98 -2.62
C LYS A 73 -6.21 -10.59 -3.23
N GLY A 74 -5.08 -9.92 -3.42
CA GLY A 74 -5.06 -8.54 -3.88
C GLY A 74 -5.24 -8.35 -5.38
N GLY A 75 -5.10 -9.39 -6.17
CA GLY A 75 -5.29 -9.34 -7.62
C GLY A 75 -4.43 -8.29 -8.32
N GLU A 76 -5.01 -7.60 -9.27
CA GLU A 76 -4.29 -6.58 -10.06
C GLU A 76 -3.85 -5.40 -9.21
N VAL A 77 -4.63 -5.04 -8.18
CA VAL A 77 -4.27 -3.92 -7.31
C VAL A 77 -2.98 -4.22 -6.57
N ALA A 78 -2.83 -5.43 -6.03
CA ALA A 78 -1.59 -5.81 -5.35
C ALA A 78 -0.41 -5.83 -6.30
N LYS A 79 -0.60 -6.30 -7.53
CA LYS A 79 0.45 -6.30 -8.55
C LYS A 79 0.89 -4.87 -8.88
N ASN A 80 -0.07 -3.99 -9.06
CA ASN A 80 0.20 -2.59 -9.39
C ASN A 80 0.92 -1.88 -8.25
N LEU A 81 0.47 -2.11 -7.01
CA LEU A 81 1.13 -1.56 -5.84
C LEU A 81 2.56 -2.10 -5.69
N ARG A 82 2.75 -3.38 -5.94
CA ARG A 82 4.09 -3.97 -5.89
C ARG A 82 5.03 -3.30 -6.88
N SER A 83 4.57 -3.08 -8.10
CA SER A 83 5.36 -2.38 -9.12
C SER A 83 5.68 -0.96 -8.70
N LEU A 84 4.70 -0.26 -8.14
CA LEU A 84 4.88 1.12 -7.69
C LEU A 84 5.85 1.20 -6.51
N TYR A 85 5.73 0.30 -5.53
CA TYR A 85 6.67 0.27 -4.41
C TYR A 85 8.08 -0.08 -4.87
N SER A 86 8.21 -0.99 -5.83
CA SER A 86 9.51 -1.32 -6.41
C SER A 86 10.15 -0.10 -7.07
N TYR A 87 9.36 0.67 -7.81
CA TYR A 87 9.80 1.91 -8.42
C TYR A 87 10.26 2.90 -7.34
N MET A 88 9.44 3.11 -6.30
CA MET A 88 9.79 4.02 -5.20
C MET A 88 11.08 3.61 -4.50
N PHE A 89 11.25 2.32 -4.28
CA PHE A 89 12.46 1.76 -3.67
C PHE A 89 13.69 2.16 -4.48
N GLY A 90 13.63 1.98 -5.80
CA GLY A 90 14.72 2.37 -6.68
C GLY A 90 14.99 3.86 -6.69
N GLN A 91 13.93 4.67 -6.65
CA GLN A 91 14.07 6.13 -6.63
C GLN A 91 14.73 6.63 -5.34
N LEU A 92 14.45 5.99 -4.21
CA LEU A 92 15.09 6.36 -2.95
C LEU A 92 16.57 5.99 -2.95
N ILE A 93 16.92 4.88 -3.56
CA ILE A 93 18.33 4.51 -3.76
C ILE A 93 19.02 5.55 -4.64
N GLU A 94 18.40 5.90 -5.75
CA GLU A 94 18.95 6.88 -6.68
C GLU A 94 19.18 8.23 -6.01
N SER A 95 18.18 8.70 -5.28
CA SER A 95 18.27 9.98 -4.56
C SER A 95 19.42 9.97 -3.55
N ASN A 96 19.58 8.85 -2.86
CA ASN A 96 20.64 8.73 -1.85
C ASN A 96 22.03 8.65 -2.49
N MET A 97 22.16 7.96 -3.61
CA MET A 97 23.45 7.81 -4.29
C MET A 97 23.91 9.11 -4.93
N SER A 98 23.00 9.78 -5.62
CA SER A 98 23.31 11.01 -6.36
C SER A 98 23.25 12.25 -5.47
N LYS A 99 22.68 12.13 -4.26
CA LYS A 99 22.39 13.27 -3.39
C LYS A 99 21.54 14.32 -4.10
N ASN A 100 20.66 13.86 -4.98
CA ASN A 100 19.68 14.67 -5.66
C ASN A 100 18.33 14.47 -4.94
N PRO A 101 17.69 15.54 -4.44
CA PRO A 101 16.44 15.39 -3.70
C PRO A 101 15.24 15.04 -4.57
N GLU A 102 15.29 15.28 -5.88
CA GLU A 102 14.12 15.15 -6.75
C GLU A 102 13.50 13.75 -6.74
N PRO A 103 14.28 12.65 -6.87
CA PRO A 103 13.66 11.33 -6.83
C PRO A 103 12.96 11.04 -5.48
N ALA A 104 13.57 11.46 -4.38
CA ALA A 104 12.96 11.27 -3.07
C ALA A 104 11.68 12.09 -2.90
N LEU A 105 11.66 13.33 -3.42
CA LEU A 105 10.48 14.18 -3.35
C LEU A 105 9.34 13.62 -4.19
N LEU A 106 9.64 13.01 -5.32
CA LEU A 106 8.62 12.31 -6.12
C LEU A 106 8.02 11.16 -5.33
N VAL A 107 8.86 10.36 -4.69
CA VAL A 107 8.37 9.25 -3.86
C VAL A 107 7.49 9.78 -2.73
N ARG A 108 7.90 10.85 -2.08
CA ARG A 108 7.10 11.46 -1.00
C ARG A 108 5.72 11.85 -1.50
N LYS A 109 5.64 12.48 -2.66
CA LYS A 109 4.35 12.87 -3.24
C LYS A 109 3.46 11.65 -3.47
N LEU A 110 4.00 10.60 -4.08
CA LEU A 110 3.25 9.37 -4.34
C LEU A 110 2.77 8.71 -3.04
N LEU A 111 3.64 8.69 -2.02
CA LEU A 111 3.26 8.12 -0.73
C LEU A 111 2.15 8.93 -0.07
N MET A 112 2.17 10.25 -0.20
CA MET A 112 1.11 11.09 0.35
C MET A 112 -0.24 10.81 -0.31
N GLU A 113 -0.25 10.67 -1.62
CA GLU A 113 -1.46 10.34 -2.37
C GLU A 113 -2.02 8.96 -1.97
N LEU A 114 -1.15 7.96 -1.87
CA LEU A 114 -1.55 6.62 -1.44
C LEU A 114 -2.05 6.63 0.01
N ARG A 115 -1.40 7.39 0.86
CA ARG A 115 -1.81 7.52 2.26
C ARG A 115 -3.26 8.01 2.36
N GLU A 116 -3.60 9.04 1.59
CA GLU A 116 -4.96 9.56 1.58
C GLU A 116 -5.97 8.48 1.17
N ALA A 117 -5.63 7.67 0.18
CA ALA A 117 -6.49 6.58 -0.25
C ALA A 117 -6.68 5.54 0.87
N TRP A 118 -5.62 5.17 1.57
CA TRP A 118 -5.70 4.21 2.66
C TRP A 118 -6.51 4.75 3.85
N VAL A 119 -6.35 6.02 4.16
CA VAL A 119 -7.15 6.68 5.21
C VAL A 119 -8.63 6.64 4.84
N ALA A 120 -8.96 6.95 3.59
CA ALA A 120 -10.35 6.93 3.13
C ALA A 120 -10.95 5.52 3.21
N ILE A 121 -10.19 4.51 2.83
CA ILE A 121 -10.63 3.11 2.93
C ILE A 121 -10.87 2.72 4.39
N GLY A 122 -9.98 3.13 5.28
CA GLY A 122 -10.12 2.84 6.69
C GLY A 122 -11.37 3.45 7.30
N LYS A 123 -11.72 4.66 6.90
CA LYS A 123 -12.96 5.31 7.36
C LYS A 123 -14.20 4.58 6.89
N LYS A 124 -14.21 4.12 5.64
CA LYS A 124 -15.32 3.33 5.12
C LYS A 124 -15.46 2.02 5.83
N SER A 125 -14.33 1.37 6.12
CA SER A 125 -14.34 0.07 6.80
C SER A 125 -14.79 0.16 8.24
N ALA A 126 -14.66 1.31 8.87
CA ALA A 126 -15.12 1.49 10.24
C ALA A 126 -16.63 1.42 10.36
N GLY A 127 -17.35 1.76 9.28
CA GLY A 127 -18.81 1.71 9.28
C GLY A 127 -19.40 0.47 8.62
N VAL A 128 -18.56 -0.41 8.07
CA VAL A 128 -19.00 -1.59 7.33
C VAL A 128 -18.16 -2.76 7.75
N GLN A 129 -18.64 -3.95 7.47
CA GLN A 129 -17.90 -5.15 7.72
C GLN A 129 -16.50 -5.04 7.12
N PRO A 130 -15.45 -5.24 7.89
CA PRO A 130 -14.11 -5.05 7.37
C PRO A 130 -13.81 -6.05 6.26
N ALA A 131 -13.28 -5.54 5.19
CA ALA A 131 -12.85 -6.35 4.07
C ALA A 131 -11.35 -6.59 4.18
N ALA A 132 -10.78 -7.22 3.17
CA ALA A 132 -9.36 -7.44 3.13
C ALA A 132 -8.61 -6.10 3.20
N ALA A 133 -7.39 -6.15 3.70
CA ALA A 133 -6.60 -4.95 3.88
C ALA A 133 -6.24 -4.27 2.57
N THR A 134 -6.27 -5.00 1.47
CA THR A 134 -5.96 -4.42 0.17
C THR A 134 -7.22 -3.89 -0.48
N PRO A 135 -7.17 -2.73 -1.08
CA PRO A 135 -8.31 -2.22 -1.83
C PRO A 135 -8.64 -3.17 -2.98
N GLN A 136 -9.89 -3.43 -3.17
CA GLN A 136 -10.31 -4.28 -4.26
C GLN A 136 -11.34 -3.52 -5.09
N PRO A 137 -10.90 -2.74 -6.03
CA PRO A 137 -11.80 -1.88 -6.76
C PRO A 137 -12.75 -2.62 -7.69
N SER A 138 -12.41 -3.80 -8.08
CA SER A 138 -13.21 -4.53 -9.05
C SER A 138 -14.21 -5.49 -8.45
N MET A 139 -14.43 -5.41 -7.17
CA MET A 139 -15.30 -6.37 -6.52
C MET A 139 -16.72 -6.36 -7.04
N GLY A 140 -17.17 -5.24 -7.49
CA GLY A 140 -18.56 -5.14 -7.93
C GLY A 140 -18.83 -5.87 -9.25
N THR A 141 -17.81 -6.12 -10.02
CA THR A 141 -18.02 -6.66 -11.34
C THR A 141 -18.28 -8.16 -11.32
N GLN A 142 -17.53 -8.87 -10.54
CA GLN A 142 -17.66 -10.31 -10.50
C GLN A 142 -19.01 -10.78 -9.97
N PRO A 143 -19.48 -10.26 -8.84
CA PRO A 143 -20.80 -10.67 -8.39
C PRO A 143 -21.88 -10.40 -9.40
N ARG A 144 -21.77 -9.28 -10.10
CA ARG A 144 -22.75 -8.97 -11.13
C ARG A 144 -22.68 -9.96 -12.27
N ALA A 145 -21.49 -10.30 -12.71
CA ALA A 145 -21.33 -11.27 -13.78
C ALA A 145 -21.87 -12.63 -13.37
N GLN A 146 -21.61 -13.08 -12.18
CA GLN A 146 -22.13 -14.32 -11.70
C GLN A 146 -23.63 -14.31 -11.61
N ARG A 147 -24.19 -13.19 -11.15
CA ARG A 147 -25.63 -13.08 -11.04
C ARG A 147 -26.30 -13.13 -12.40
N ALA A 148 -25.70 -12.47 -13.40
CA ALA A 148 -26.22 -12.51 -14.74
C ALA A 148 -26.15 -13.92 -15.32
N ALA A 149 -25.04 -14.60 -15.10
CA ALA A 149 -24.91 -15.97 -15.57
C ALA A 149 -25.94 -16.89 -14.93
N ALA A 150 -26.18 -16.72 -13.65
CA ALA A 150 -27.18 -17.53 -12.96
C ALA A 150 -28.57 -17.27 -13.51
N ALA A 151 -28.88 -16.01 -13.79
CA ALA A 151 -30.17 -15.68 -14.35
C ALA A 151 -30.38 -16.31 -15.71
N LEU A 152 -29.35 -16.29 -16.54
CA LEU A 152 -29.45 -16.91 -17.86
C LEU A 152 -29.53 -18.41 -17.76
N GLY A 153 -28.79 -19.00 -16.83
CA GLY A 153 -28.84 -20.44 -16.66
C GLY A 153 -30.11 -20.96 -16.08
N GLY A 154 -30.87 -20.10 -15.48
CA GLY A 154 -32.11 -20.50 -14.86
C GLY A 154 -33.29 -20.63 -15.81
N SER A 155 -33.09 -20.41 -17.04
CA SER A 155 -34.20 -20.54 -17.97
C SER A 155 -34.62 -21.95 -18.19
N PRO A 156 -35.75 -22.35 -17.75
CA PRO A 156 -36.17 -23.72 -18.02
C PRO A 156 -36.57 -23.89 -19.45
N ARG A 157 -36.50 -25.08 -19.94
CA ARG A 157 -36.87 -25.44 -21.19
C ARG A 157 -38.24 -25.80 -21.23
N PRO A 158 -38.97 -25.30 -22.12
CA PRO A 158 -40.31 -25.82 -22.33
C PRO A 158 -40.18 -27.26 -22.72
N GLN A 159 -41.08 -28.05 -22.25
CA GLN A 159 -41.15 -29.39 -22.57
C GLN A 159 -41.89 -29.59 -23.80
N PRO A 160 -41.47 -30.38 -24.63
CA PRO A 160 -42.25 -30.72 -25.78
C PRO A 160 -43.38 -31.57 -25.32
N THR A 161 -44.49 -31.22 -25.69
CA THR A 161 -45.63 -32.10 -25.55
C THR A 161 -45.73 -32.86 -26.81
N ASN A 162 -45.86 -34.12 -26.70
CA ASN A 162 -46.04 -34.90 -27.86
C ASN A 162 -47.42 -34.90 -28.41
#